data_7557a044659e7d1615e9e14bdc87920a
#
_entry.id   7557a044659e7d1615e9e14bdc87920a
#
_cell.length_a   1.000
_cell.length_b   1.000
_cell.length_c   1.000
_cell.angle_alpha   90.00
_cell.angle_beta   90.00
_cell.angle_gamma   90.00
#
_symmetry.space_group_name_H-M   'P 1'
#
loop_
_entity.id
_entity.type
_entity.pdbx_description
1 polymer ?
#
loop_
_entity_poly.entity_id
_entity_poly.type
_entity_poly.pdbx_seq_one_letter_code
_entity_poly.pdbx_strand_id
1 'polypeptide(L)'
;MKYSTYRYIYPPRPKNAIPSTDLNSYDNGTMSAQPKLDGSNCLIFTDGKIVKAMNRHSQPLTRFDIPTEEILSLYKGTGGWTVLNGEYMNKSKRDENNEVFNHKLVIFDILVSDGDYLITKTFGQRIAILDEMFGNSESEKEYLHAVSQNVYRVKTYTSRFLDTFERLTRIDMVEGLVMKRTNARLEIGNTELNNVNSQLKCRKPTKNYKY
;
A
#
# COMPACT_ATOMS: atom_id res chain seq x y z
N MET A 1 17.32 -2.54 -14.27
CA MET A 1 17.70 -1.13 -14.05
C MET A 1 18.04 -0.96 -12.58
N LYS A 2 19.17 -0.34 -12.25
CA LYS A 2 19.63 -0.19 -10.86
C LYS A 2 19.19 1.17 -10.28
N TYR A 3 18.76 1.15 -9.03
CA TYR A 3 18.50 2.33 -8.19
C TYR A 3 19.69 2.54 -7.27
N SER A 4 20.74 3.20 -7.79
CA SER A 4 22.03 3.33 -7.10
C SER A 4 22.14 4.60 -6.24
N THR A 5 21.33 5.62 -6.54
CA THR A 5 21.29 6.89 -5.81
C THR A 5 19.85 7.26 -5.52
N TYR A 6 19.63 7.96 -4.39
CA TYR A 6 18.30 8.44 -4.05
C TYR A 6 17.73 9.35 -5.13
N ARG A 7 16.53 9.01 -5.61
CA ARG A 7 15.65 9.88 -6.38
C ARG A 7 14.21 9.52 -6.08
N TYR A 8 13.32 10.50 -6.06
CA TYR A 8 11.91 10.23 -5.81
C TYR A 8 11.29 9.39 -6.95
N ILE A 9 10.41 8.47 -6.58
CA ILE A 9 9.65 7.63 -7.52
C ILE A 9 8.18 7.96 -7.34
N TYR A 10 7.49 8.33 -8.42
CA TYR A 10 6.04 8.53 -8.38
C TYR A 10 5.33 7.17 -8.52
N PRO A 11 4.66 6.70 -7.46
CA PRO A 11 4.01 5.40 -7.48
C PRO A 11 2.76 5.40 -8.37
N PRO A 12 2.36 4.24 -8.93
CA PRO A 12 1.13 4.14 -9.70
C PRO A 12 -0.10 4.39 -8.83
N ARG A 13 -1.11 5.06 -9.40
CA ARG A 13 -2.36 5.42 -8.74
C ARG A 13 -3.55 4.91 -9.54
N PRO A 14 -4.64 4.47 -8.88
CA PRO A 14 -5.89 4.14 -9.56
C PRO A 14 -6.43 5.33 -10.36
N LYS A 15 -6.52 5.19 -11.68
CA LYS A 15 -7.11 6.20 -12.56
C LYS A 15 -8.61 6.26 -12.35
N ASN A 16 -9.27 5.12 -12.48
CA ASN A 16 -10.72 5.01 -12.55
C ASN A 16 -11.31 4.56 -11.20
N ALA A 17 -12.51 5.04 -10.93
CA ALA A 17 -13.36 4.55 -9.88
C ALA A 17 -14.43 3.63 -10.47
N ILE A 18 -14.83 2.63 -9.69
CA ILE A 18 -15.93 1.71 -10.02
C ILE A 18 -16.93 1.67 -8.85
N PRO A 19 -18.21 1.47 -9.12
CA PRO A 19 -19.19 1.21 -8.06
C PRO A 19 -19.00 -0.19 -7.48
N SER A 20 -19.48 -0.40 -6.27
CA SER A 20 -19.37 -1.71 -5.60
C SER A 20 -20.16 -2.82 -6.31
N THR A 21 -21.23 -2.46 -7.03
CA THR A 21 -22.01 -3.38 -7.86
C THR A 21 -21.20 -4.12 -8.93
N ASP A 22 -20.10 -3.50 -9.37
CA ASP A 22 -19.26 -4.06 -10.43
C ASP A 22 -18.22 -5.04 -9.89
N LEU A 23 -17.99 -5.10 -8.56
CA LEU A 23 -16.93 -5.91 -7.97
C LEU A 23 -17.02 -7.39 -8.32
N ASN A 24 -18.24 -7.94 -8.44
CA ASN A 24 -18.43 -9.34 -8.84
C ASN A 24 -17.93 -9.63 -10.25
N SER A 25 -17.97 -8.66 -11.18
CA SER A 25 -17.48 -8.84 -12.54
C SER A 25 -15.95 -8.94 -12.61
N TYR A 26 -15.26 -8.42 -11.61
CA TYR A 26 -13.80 -8.51 -11.47
C TYR A 26 -13.33 -9.75 -10.71
N ASP A 27 -14.26 -10.53 -10.14
CA ASP A 27 -13.93 -11.78 -9.43
C ASP A 27 -13.73 -12.95 -10.42
N ASN A 28 -12.79 -12.77 -11.32
CA ASN A 28 -12.52 -13.65 -12.46
C ASN A 28 -11.05 -14.18 -12.50
N GLY A 29 -10.33 -14.03 -11.39
CA GLY A 29 -8.95 -14.50 -11.25
C GLY A 29 -7.88 -13.57 -11.85
N THR A 30 -8.27 -12.47 -12.52
CA THR A 30 -7.31 -11.54 -13.14
C THR A 30 -6.92 -10.36 -12.23
N MET A 31 -7.70 -10.14 -11.18
CA MET A 31 -7.53 -9.03 -10.25
C MET A 31 -7.19 -9.54 -8.84
N SER A 32 -6.53 -8.67 -8.10
CA SER A 32 -6.37 -8.77 -6.65
C SER A 32 -6.91 -7.50 -6.02
N ALA A 33 -7.39 -7.58 -4.79
CA ALA A 33 -7.92 -6.44 -4.04
C ALA A 33 -7.11 -6.22 -2.75
N GLN A 34 -6.90 -4.95 -2.40
CA GLN A 34 -6.32 -4.55 -1.12
C GLN A 34 -7.21 -3.52 -0.44
N PRO A 35 -7.29 -3.51 0.91
CA PRO A 35 -7.99 -2.46 1.65
C PRO A 35 -7.47 -1.07 1.26
N LYS A 36 -8.38 -0.14 0.99
CA LYS A 36 -8.07 1.27 0.81
C LYS A 36 -8.23 1.99 2.13
N LEU A 37 -7.12 2.35 2.73
CA LEU A 37 -7.09 3.03 4.02
C LEU A 37 -7.25 4.56 3.87
N ASP A 38 -7.76 5.23 4.89
CA ASP A 38 -7.96 6.68 4.94
C ASP A 38 -6.82 7.38 5.72
N GLY A 39 -5.64 7.35 5.16
CA GLY A 39 -4.46 8.01 5.69
C GLY A 39 -3.83 8.98 4.68
N SER A 40 -2.51 9.01 4.66
CA SER A 40 -1.70 9.74 3.69
C SER A 40 -0.72 8.80 3.01
N ASN A 41 -0.72 8.79 1.67
CA ASN A 41 0.25 7.98 0.94
C ASN A 41 1.67 8.33 1.38
N CYS A 42 2.44 7.30 1.69
CA CYS A 42 3.79 7.39 2.21
C CYS A 42 4.72 6.43 1.44
N LEU A 43 5.82 6.95 0.93
CA LEU A 43 6.92 6.15 0.42
C LEU A 43 8.06 6.17 1.42
N ILE A 44 8.53 4.99 1.78
CA ILE A 44 9.71 4.81 2.61
C ILE A 44 10.89 4.45 1.71
N PHE A 45 11.92 5.27 1.73
CA PHE A 45 13.20 5.03 1.07
C PHE A 45 14.24 4.72 2.14
N THR A 46 14.91 3.58 2.01
CA THR A 46 16.00 3.19 2.94
C THR A 46 17.07 2.39 2.21
N ASP A 47 18.32 2.54 2.64
CA ASP A 47 19.48 1.73 2.24
C ASP A 47 20.05 0.94 3.43
N GLY A 48 19.27 0.84 4.52
CA GLY A 48 19.68 0.21 5.77
C GLY A 48 20.44 1.12 6.73
N LYS A 49 20.75 2.37 6.33
CA LYS A 49 21.44 3.36 7.16
C LYS A 49 20.62 4.62 7.38
N ILE A 50 19.89 5.03 6.37
CA ILE A 50 19.02 6.21 6.41
C ILE A 50 17.59 5.83 6.06
N VAL A 51 16.66 6.65 6.55
CA VAL A 51 15.23 6.55 6.22
C VAL A 51 14.74 7.90 5.74
N LYS A 52 14.01 7.89 4.61
CA LYS A 52 13.27 9.07 4.14
C LYS A 52 11.80 8.66 3.97
N ALA A 53 10.92 9.25 4.76
CA ALA A 53 9.48 9.13 4.59
C ALA A 53 8.97 10.31 3.76
N MET A 54 8.43 10.01 2.58
CA MET A 54 8.03 11.01 1.58
C MET A 54 6.54 10.88 1.25
N ASN A 55 5.86 12.00 1.07
CA ASN A 55 4.49 12.01 0.59
C ASN A 55 4.44 11.85 -0.95
N ARG A 56 3.23 11.73 -1.51
CA ARG A 56 3.02 11.58 -2.96
C ARG A 56 3.45 12.79 -3.81
N HIS A 57 3.76 13.93 -3.19
CA HIS A 57 4.20 15.18 -3.84
C HIS A 57 5.71 15.35 -3.82
N SER A 58 6.46 14.27 -3.50
CA SER A 58 7.93 14.30 -3.37
C SER A 58 8.43 15.22 -2.26
N GLN A 59 7.63 15.42 -1.22
CA GLN A 59 8.00 16.21 -0.04
C GLN A 59 8.16 15.30 1.17
N PRO A 60 9.03 15.63 2.13
CA PRO A 60 9.10 14.93 3.40
C PRO A 60 7.72 14.87 4.06
N LEU A 61 7.37 13.71 4.61
CA LEU A 61 6.12 13.53 5.33
C LEU A 61 6.26 14.20 6.70
N THR A 62 5.51 15.28 6.91
CA THR A 62 5.48 15.99 8.20
C THR A 62 4.79 15.12 9.26
N ARG A 63 5.30 15.14 10.49
CA ARG A 63 4.76 14.35 11.62
C ARG A 63 4.76 12.84 11.35
N PHE A 64 5.84 12.34 10.76
CA PHE A 64 6.09 10.91 10.69
C PHE A 64 6.73 10.46 12.00
N ASP A 65 5.93 9.85 12.88
CA ASP A 65 6.29 9.58 14.28
C ASP A 65 6.76 8.13 14.53
N ILE A 66 6.98 7.35 13.46
CA ILE A 66 7.54 6.00 13.61
C ILE A 66 9.05 6.12 13.83
N PRO A 67 9.61 5.48 14.89
CA PRO A 67 11.04 5.52 15.15
C PRO A 67 11.85 5.06 13.93
N THR A 68 12.91 5.80 13.62
CA THR A 68 13.81 5.47 12.49
C THR A 68 14.40 4.06 12.63
N GLU A 69 14.75 3.67 13.86
CA GLU A 69 15.31 2.37 14.19
C GLU A 69 14.33 1.23 13.88
N GLU A 70 13.03 1.46 14.06
CA GLU A 70 11.99 0.49 13.72
C GLU A 70 11.95 0.25 12.20
N ILE A 71 12.01 1.32 11.40
CA ILE A 71 12.06 1.19 9.94
C ILE A 71 13.36 0.53 9.47
N LEU A 72 14.51 0.90 10.07
CA LEU A 72 15.80 0.30 9.73
C LEU A 72 15.84 -1.20 10.06
N SER A 73 15.17 -1.64 11.12
CA SER A 73 15.10 -3.05 11.49
C SER A 73 14.35 -3.91 10.45
N LEU A 74 13.50 -3.30 9.63
CA LEU A 74 12.76 -3.97 8.56
C LEU A 74 13.58 -4.15 7.28
N TYR A 75 14.72 -3.46 7.16
CA TYR A 75 15.56 -3.56 5.99
C TYR A 75 16.19 -4.95 5.88
N LYS A 76 16.02 -5.60 4.74
CA LYS A 76 16.53 -6.97 4.46
C LYS A 76 17.52 -6.99 3.29
N GLY A 77 17.98 -5.82 2.83
CA GLY A 77 18.92 -5.72 1.72
C GLY A 77 20.38 -5.85 2.16
N THR A 78 21.28 -5.81 1.18
CA THR A 78 22.73 -5.93 1.36
C THR A 78 23.48 -4.59 1.21
N GLY A 79 22.74 -3.47 1.20
CA GLY A 79 23.25 -2.10 1.07
C GLY A 79 22.67 -1.34 -0.13
N GLY A 80 21.82 -1.96 -0.92
CA GLY A 80 21.06 -1.30 -1.97
C GLY A 80 19.81 -0.61 -1.42
N TRP A 81 19.29 0.36 -2.15
CA TRP A 81 18.04 1.04 -1.76
C TRP A 81 16.84 0.10 -1.83
N THR A 82 15.96 0.22 -0.86
CA THR A 82 14.61 -0.36 -0.87
C THR A 82 13.59 0.77 -0.81
N VAL A 83 12.54 0.68 -1.63
CA VAL A 83 11.45 1.66 -1.66
C VAL A 83 10.12 0.95 -1.47
N LEU A 84 9.52 1.18 -0.31
CA LEU A 84 8.21 0.66 0.07
C LEU A 84 7.15 1.73 -0.16
N ASN A 85 5.97 1.33 -0.63
CA ASN A 85 4.81 2.20 -0.79
C ASN A 85 3.71 1.77 0.19
N GLY A 86 3.21 2.73 0.95
CA GLY A 86 2.23 2.48 2.00
C GLY A 86 1.30 3.65 2.24
N GLU A 87 0.49 3.50 3.26
CA GLU A 87 -0.37 4.53 3.82
C GLU A 87 0.10 4.83 5.25
N TYR A 88 0.42 6.07 5.54
CA TYR A 88 0.67 6.52 6.90
C TYR A 88 -0.63 6.98 7.53
N MET A 89 -1.02 6.31 8.60
CA MET A 89 -2.25 6.58 9.33
C MET A 89 -2.02 7.77 10.26
N ASN A 90 -2.20 8.98 9.75
CA ASN A 90 -1.96 10.25 10.46
C ASN A 90 -3.26 10.95 10.89
N LYS A 91 -4.39 10.28 10.73
CA LYS A 91 -5.71 10.75 11.18
C LYS A 91 -6.21 9.85 12.31
N SER A 92 -7.02 10.43 13.20
CA SER A 92 -7.65 9.66 14.29
C SER A 92 -8.80 8.81 13.78
N LYS A 93 -8.47 7.84 12.90
CA LYS A 93 -9.40 6.85 12.39
C LYS A 93 -9.47 5.65 13.33
N ARG A 94 -10.60 4.96 13.30
CA ARG A 94 -10.86 3.84 14.18
C ARG A 94 -10.84 2.52 13.44
N ASP A 95 -10.32 1.51 14.11
CA ASP A 95 -10.30 0.14 13.64
C ASP A 95 -11.62 -0.59 13.94
N GLU A 96 -11.66 -1.90 13.73
CA GLU A 96 -12.83 -2.77 13.97
C GLU A 96 -13.26 -2.84 15.43
N ASN A 97 -12.35 -2.57 16.38
CA ASN A 97 -12.61 -2.53 17.81
C ASN A 97 -12.98 -1.14 18.30
N ASN A 98 -13.17 -0.18 17.37
CA ASN A 98 -13.40 1.23 17.66
C ASN A 98 -12.23 1.91 18.40
N GLU A 99 -11.02 1.35 18.31
CA GLU A 99 -9.80 1.92 18.84
C GLU A 99 -9.14 2.84 17.81
N VAL A 100 -8.45 3.87 18.28
CA VAL A 100 -7.74 4.82 17.41
C VAL A 100 -6.54 4.14 16.79
N PHE A 101 -6.52 4.05 15.46
CA PHE A 101 -5.43 3.49 14.68
C PHE A 101 -4.67 4.61 13.94
N ASN A 102 -3.78 5.28 14.64
CA ASN A 102 -2.95 6.36 14.10
C ASN A 102 -1.46 6.11 14.39
N HIS A 103 -0.58 6.92 13.79
CA HIS A 103 0.89 6.78 13.87
C HIS A 103 1.37 5.38 13.47
N LYS A 104 0.70 4.79 12.48
CA LYS A 104 1.03 3.47 11.92
C LYS A 104 1.33 3.59 10.43
N LEU A 105 2.32 2.84 9.95
CA LEU A 105 2.60 2.67 8.53
C LEU A 105 1.98 1.34 8.07
N VAL A 106 1.21 1.40 6.99
CA VAL A 106 0.62 0.19 6.40
C VAL A 106 1.11 0.04 4.96
N ILE A 107 2.02 -0.90 4.73
CA ILE A 107 2.66 -1.17 3.44
C ILE A 107 1.70 -1.94 2.54
N PHE A 108 1.61 -1.55 1.25
CA PHE A 108 0.77 -2.21 0.26
C PHE A 108 1.48 -2.50 -1.07
N ASP A 109 2.71 -2.03 -1.29
CA ASP A 109 3.50 -2.33 -2.48
C ASP A 109 5.00 -2.11 -2.21
N ILE A 110 5.86 -2.66 -3.08
CA ILE A 110 7.30 -2.42 -3.12
C ILE A 110 7.70 -2.03 -4.54
N LEU A 111 8.52 -0.97 -4.68
CA LEU A 111 8.90 -0.41 -5.97
C LEU A 111 10.36 -0.70 -6.33
N VAL A 112 11.20 -0.79 -5.31
CA VAL A 112 12.64 -1.11 -5.42
C VAL A 112 12.98 -2.09 -4.28
N SER A 113 13.74 -3.12 -4.59
CA SER A 113 14.26 -4.08 -3.62
C SER A 113 15.76 -4.18 -3.77
N ASP A 114 16.51 -3.83 -2.72
CA ASP A 114 17.98 -3.88 -2.66
C ASP A 114 18.68 -3.34 -3.93
N GLY A 115 18.26 -2.16 -4.36
CA GLY A 115 18.79 -1.45 -5.52
C GLY A 115 18.23 -1.88 -6.87
N ASP A 116 17.33 -2.84 -6.93
CA ASP A 116 16.69 -3.25 -8.18
C ASP A 116 15.29 -2.65 -8.33
N TYR A 117 15.08 -1.91 -9.43
CA TYR A 117 13.74 -1.49 -9.82
C TYR A 117 12.86 -2.68 -10.21
N LEU A 118 11.68 -2.76 -9.63
CA LEU A 118 10.76 -3.87 -9.86
C LEU A 118 9.82 -3.65 -11.07
N ILE A 119 10.23 -2.84 -12.05
CA ILE A 119 9.44 -2.52 -13.25
C ILE A 119 9.13 -3.73 -14.14
N THR A 120 9.94 -4.77 -14.07
CA THR A 120 9.69 -6.04 -14.78
C THR A 120 8.80 -7.00 -14.00
N LYS A 121 8.59 -6.74 -12.72
CA LYS A 121 7.79 -7.59 -11.84
C LYS A 121 6.32 -7.23 -11.91
N THR A 122 5.48 -8.26 -11.99
CA THR A 122 4.03 -8.10 -11.87
C THR A 122 3.62 -7.71 -10.45
N PHE A 123 2.38 -7.24 -10.27
CA PHE A 123 1.87 -6.94 -8.93
C PHE A 123 1.94 -8.18 -8.02
N GLY A 124 1.50 -9.35 -8.48
CA GLY A 124 1.59 -10.58 -7.69
C GLY A 124 3.03 -10.95 -7.30
N GLN A 125 4.00 -10.75 -8.19
CA GLN A 125 5.42 -10.98 -7.87
C GLN A 125 5.96 -9.99 -6.84
N ARG A 126 5.51 -8.73 -6.85
CA ARG A 126 5.92 -7.75 -5.84
C ARG A 126 5.31 -8.04 -4.47
N ILE A 127 4.07 -8.55 -4.43
CA ILE A 127 3.47 -9.02 -3.17
C ILE A 127 4.24 -10.22 -2.62
N ALA A 128 4.63 -11.18 -3.47
CA ALA A 128 5.46 -12.31 -3.04
C ALA A 128 6.81 -11.87 -2.43
N ILE A 129 7.43 -10.81 -2.97
CA ILE A 129 8.65 -10.22 -2.37
C ILE A 129 8.34 -9.65 -0.98
N LEU A 130 7.21 -8.96 -0.79
CA LEU A 130 6.81 -8.47 0.53
C LEU A 130 6.51 -9.62 1.51
N ASP A 131 5.92 -10.72 1.02
CA ASP A 131 5.66 -11.93 1.81
C ASP A 131 6.97 -12.59 2.26
N GLU A 132 7.97 -12.64 1.39
CA GLU A 132 9.30 -13.14 1.71
C GLU A 132 10.04 -12.24 2.72
N MET A 133 9.95 -10.91 2.54
CA MET A 133 10.63 -9.94 3.41
C MET A 133 10.08 -9.92 4.84
N PHE A 134 8.77 -10.00 5.00
CA PHE A 134 8.09 -9.71 6.26
C PHE A 134 7.32 -10.89 6.84
N GLY A 135 7.18 -11.97 6.09
CA GLY A 135 6.33 -13.09 6.46
C GLY A 135 4.84 -12.72 6.41
N ASN A 136 4.01 -13.67 6.77
CA ASN A 136 2.55 -13.55 6.86
C ASN A 136 2.11 -13.71 8.32
N SER A 137 2.76 -12.99 9.24
CA SER A 137 2.39 -13.04 10.65
C SER A 137 0.92 -12.64 10.82
N GLU A 138 0.20 -13.44 11.58
CA GLU A 138 -1.16 -13.11 11.93
C GLU A 138 -1.16 -11.81 12.75
N SER A 139 -2.09 -10.92 12.44
CA SER A 139 -2.45 -9.81 13.30
C SER A 139 -3.88 -10.04 13.78
N GLU A 140 -4.25 -9.43 14.88
CA GLU A 140 -5.62 -9.42 15.36
C GLU A 140 -6.59 -8.84 14.31
N LYS A 141 -6.07 -8.04 13.38
CA LYS A 141 -6.84 -7.43 12.29
C LYS A 141 -6.85 -8.33 11.06
N GLU A 142 -8.02 -8.83 10.71
CA GLU A 142 -8.17 -9.78 9.60
C GLU A 142 -7.72 -9.25 8.22
N TYR A 143 -7.58 -7.93 8.05
CA TYR A 143 -7.22 -7.25 6.80
C TYR A 143 -5.78 -6.71 6.78
N LEU A 144 -5.02 -6.93 7.86
CA LEU A 144 -3.61 -6.56 7.98
C LEU A 144 -2.75 -7.75 8.42
N HIS A 145 -1.46 -7.68 8.14
CA HIS A 145 -0.41 -8.48 8.74
C HIS A 145 0.46 -7.57 9.61
N ALA A 146 0.77 -7.97 10.82
CA ALA A 146 1.72 -7.25 11.65
C ALA A 146 3.15 -7.48 11.13
N VAL A 147 3.93 -6.40 11.03
CA VAL A 147 5.35 -6.45 10.64
C VAL A 147 6.23 -6.08 11.83
N SER A 148 5.84 -5.02 12.55
CA SER A 148 6.46 -4.59 13.80
C SER A 148 5.43 -3.84 14.65
N GLN A 149 5.85 -3.15 15.71
CA GLN A 149 4.96 -2.44 16.62
C GLN A 149 4.10 -1.38 15.91
N ASN A 150 4.69 -0.64 14.96
CA ASN A 150 4.02 0.46 14.27
C ASN A 150 3.91 0.25 12.75
N VAL A 151 4.35 -0.90 12.24
CA VAL A 151 4.33 -1.21 10.81
C VAL A 151 3.50 -2.45 10.53
N TYR A 152 2.63 -2.34 9.55
CA TYR A 152 1.73 -3.39 9.08
C TYR A 152 1.84 -3.53 7.56
N ARG A 153 1.30 -4.63 7.03
CA ARG A 153 1.01 -4.83 5.61
C ARG A 153 -0.47 -5.07 5.41
N VAL A 154 -1.02 -4.59 4.30
CA VAL A 154 -2.37 -4.98 3.90
C VAL A 154 -2.40 -6.44 3.45
N LYS A 155 -3.47 -7.15 3.77
CA LYS A 155 -3.79 -8.43 3.12
C LYS A 155 -4.22 -8.20 1.68
N THR A 156 -3.86 -9.13 0.82
CA THR A 156 -4.25 -9.13 -0.60
C THR A 156 -5.27 -10.24 -0.82
N TYR A 157 -6.45 -9.88 -1.28
CA TYR A 157 -7.55 -10.78 -1.60
C TYR A 157 -7.54 -11.10 -3.08
N THR A 158 -7.82 -12.34 -3.45
CA THR A 158 -7.84 -12.82 -4.83
C THR A 158 -9.23 -13.22 -5.31
N SER A 159 -10.24 -13.15 -4.44
CA SER A 159 -11.64 -13.46 -4.71
C SER A 159 -12.57 -12.81 -3.69
N ARG A 160 -13.89 -12.94 -3.87
CA ARG A 160 -14.96 -12.48 -2.98
C ARG A 160 -14.86 -10.96 -2.72
N PHE A 161 -14.65 -10.19 -3.78
CA PHE A 161 -14.38 -8.76 -3.64
C PHE A 161 -15.56 -7.97 -3.12
N LEU A 162 -16.79 -8.29 -3.52
CA LEU A 162 -17.99 -7.62 -3.00
C LEU A 162 -18.16 -7.89 -1.50
N ASP A 163 -18.10 -9.14 -1.08
CA ASP A 163 -18.20 -9.54 0.32
C ASP A 163 -17.09 -8.86 1.17
N THR A 164 -15.86 -8.87 0.65
CA THR A 164 -14.73 -8.17 1.29
C THR A 164 -14.99 -6.67 1.41
N PHE A 165 -15.52 -6.03 0.36
CA PHE A 165 -15.86 -4.62 0.37
C PHE A 165 -16.93 -4.30 1.43
N GLU A 166 -18.05 -5.03 1.44
CA GLU A 166 -19.15 -4.81 2.37
C GLU A 166 -18.73 -4.97 3.83
N ARG A 167 -17.87 -5.95 4.10
CA ARG A 167 -17.35 -6.23 5.43
C ARG A 167 -16.36 -5.15 5.88
N LEU A 168 -15.34 -4.86 5.06
CA LEU A 168 -14.27 -3.94 5.45
C LEU A 168 -14.70 -2.47 5.49
N THR A 169 -15.67 -2.06 4.66
CA THR A 169 -16.14 -0.66 4.66
C THR A 169 -16.97 -0.26 5.86
N ARG A 170 -17.34 -1.22 6.73
CA ARG A 170 -17.93 -0.94 8.05
C ARG A 170 -16.90 -0.39 9.04
N ILE A 171 -15.61 -0.59 8.78
CA ILE A 171 -14.50 -0.10 9.60
C ILE A 171 -14.20 1.34 9.21
N ASP A 172 -14.11 2.26 10.18
CA ASP A 172 -13.96 3.70 9.91
C ASP A 172 -12.69 4.01 9.09
N MET A 173 -11.57 3.37 9.44
CA MET A 173 -10.29 3.59 8.75
C MET A 173 -10.22 3.03 7.32
N VAL A 174 -11.22 2.28 6.87
CA VAL A 174 -11.26 1.69 5.52
C VAL A 174 -12.23 2.46 4.64
N GLU A 175 -11.71 3.09 3.58
CA GLU A 175 -12.51 3.81 2.58
C GLU A 175 -13.14 2.91 1.52
N GLY A 176 -12.62 1.70 1.32
CA GLY A 176 -13.02 0.79 0.26
C GLY A 176 -11.94 -0.20 -0.12
N LEU A 177 -11.86 -0.53 -1.40
CA LEU A 177 -10.84 -1.41 -1.98
C LEU A 177 -10.06 -0.70 -3.11
N VAL A 178 -8.80 -1.09 -3.28
CA VAL A 178 -8.01 -0.86 -4.50
C VAL A 178 -7.87 -2.19 -5.20
N MET A 179 -8.48 -2.28 -6.39
CA MET A 179 -8.37 -3.43 -7.29
C MET A 179 -7.11 -3.26 -8.13
N LYS A 180 -6.29 -4.29 -8.27
CA LYS A 180 -5.03 -4.27 -9.03
C LYS A 180 -4.96 -5.49 -9.94
N ARG A 181 -4.62 -5.30 -11.21
CA ARG A 181 -4.37 -6.45 -12.11
C ARG A 181 -3.18 -7.24 -11.59
N THR A 182 -3.39 -8.51 -11.27
CA THR A 182 -2.37 -9.39 -10.65
C THR A 182 -1.12 -9.53 -11.51
N ASN A 183 -1.28 -9.56 -12.84
CA ASN A 183 -0.20 -9.69 -13.82
C ASN A 183 0.32 -8.34 -14.36
N ALA A 184 -0.18 -7.20 -13.89
CA ALA A 184 0.31 -5.90 -14.36
C ALA A 184 1.72 -5.61 -13.81
N ARG A 185 2.61 -5.20 -14.69
CA ARG A 185 3.96 -4.75 -14.33
C ARG A 185 3.91 -3.40 -13.63
N LEU A 186 4.97 -3.08 -12.88
CA LEU A 186 5.10 -1.80 -12.21
C LEU A 186 5.27 -0.67 -13.23
N GLU A 187 4.37 0.29 -13.18
CA GLU A 187 4.42 1.53 -13.97
C GLU A 187 4.95 2.67 -13.08
N ILE A 188 6.15 3.14 -13.34
CA ILE A 188 6.75 4.28 -12.63
C ILE A 188 6.49 5.55 -13.43
N GLY A 189 5.94 6.56 -12.77
CA GLY A 189 5.66 7.86 -13.36
C GLY A 189 6.79 8.87 -13.16
N ASN A 190 6.80 9.89 -14.02
CA ASN A 190 7.70 11.04 -13.91
C ASN A 190 7.06 12.23 -13.21
N THR A 191 5.78 12.15 -12.88
CA THR A 191 5.00 13.18 -12.20
C THR A 191 4.08 12.58 -11.15
N GLU A 192 3.56 13.42 -10.25
CA GLU A 192 2.60 13.01 -9.21
C GLU A 192 1.26 12.47 -9.77
N LEU A 193 0.95 12.73 -11.02
CA LEU A 193 -0.25 12.25 -11.71
C LEU A 193 0.00 10.92 -12.44
N ASN A 194 0.77 10.02 -11.85
CA ASN A 194 0.99 8.66 -12.39
C ASN A 194 -0.30 7.82 -12.29
N ASN A 195 -1.31 8.17 -13.09
CA ASN A 195 -2.57 7.46 -13.15
C ASN A 195 -2.47 6.26 -14.10
N VAL A 196 -2.76 5.06 -13.58
CA VAL A 196 -2.65 3.81 -14.34
C VAL A 196 -4.02 3.13 -14.51
N ASN A 197 -4.20 2.43 -15.63
CA ASN A 197 -5.42 1.66 -15.90
C ASN A 197 -5.37 0.24 -15.27
N SER A 198 -4.21 -0.18 -14.80
CA SER A 198 -4.00 -1.45 -14.12
C SER A 198 -4.55 -1.48 -12.69
N GLN A 199 -4.98 -0.30 -12.19
CA GLN A 199 -5.58 -0.16 -10.87
C GLN A 199 -6.93 0.55 -10.94
N LEU A 200 -7.88 0.09 -10.12
CA LEU A 200 -9.21 0.67 -9.96
C LEU A 200 -9.45 0.93 -8.47
N LYS A 201 -10.24 1.93 -8.14
CA LYS A 201 -10.66 2.21 -6.76
C LYS A 201 -12.17 2.03 -6.63
N CYS A 202 -12.59 1.28 -5.61
CA CYS A 202 -13.97 1.18 -5.19
C CYS A 202 -14.08 1.78 -3.79
N ARG A 203 -14.86 2.85 -3.63
CA ARG A 203 -15.01 3.56 -2.36
C ARG A 203 -16.41 3.42 -1.79
N LYS A 204 -16.55 3.41 -0.47
CA LYS A 204 -17.84 3.59 0.17
C LYS A 204 -18.40 4.98 -0.13
N PRO A 205 -19.72 5.14 -0.30
CA PRO A 205 -20.34 6.45 -0.46
C PRO A 205 -20.04 7.35 0.73
N THR A 206 -19.74 8.62 0.47
CA THR A 206 -19.59 9.66 1.50
C THR A 206 -20.37 10.89 1.09
N LYS A 207 -20.54 11.88 1.99
CA LYS A 207 -21.22 13.15 1.67
C LYS A 207 -20.64 13.82 0.41
N ASN A 208 -19.34 13.67 0.17
CA ASN A 208 -18.61 14.28 -0.94
C ASN A 208 -18.31 13.31 -2.10
N TYR A 209 -18.76 12.08 -2.01
CA TYR A 209 -18.51 11.04 -3.02
C TYR A 209 -19.81 10.25 -3.24
N LYS A 210 -20.55 10.66 -4.26
CA LYS A 210 -21.72 9.91 -4.77
C LYS A 210 -21.35 9.42 -6.17
N TYR A 211 -21.63 8.17 -6.46
CA TYR A 211 -21.61 7.62 -7.81
C TYR A 211 -22.96 7.90 -8.45
#